data_ef5524081583b70bcab9bece311b64c0
#
_entry.id   ef5524081583b70bcab9bece311b64c0
#
_cell.length_a   1.000
_cell.length_b   1.000
_cell.length_c   1.000
_cell.angle_alpha   90.00
_cell.angle_beta   90.00
_cell.angle_gamma   90.00
#
_symmetry.space_group_name_H-M   'P 1'
#
loop_
_entity.id
_entity.type
_entity.pdbx_description
1 polymer ?
#
loop_
_entity_poly.entity_id
_entity_poly.type
_entity_poly.pdbx_seq_one_letter_code
_entity_poly.pdbx_strand_id
1 'polypeptide(L)'
;MQKCIYTHTSESGRRYNKLCIWSLSYTQTTRQXRSKVLCSDEIPSRYSFLKEKYTDEDFEPEYIISVDVADRQLLGSLDELYGDRVNLCIDHHISNTGYAENVYLCAGAAANCENIYRISMELFGDCDDDTAECIYTGIVTDSGCFRYSCTNADTHRIASELMQNNKINYAWITRQMIEIKSKGRIELEYEIFKRAEYFLDDTCAVICVTLDLMNELGVKSQELEGIAGIMLQVEGVKAAVTMKEKEGGFFKISMRSPNDVNVSEICKTFGGGGHVNAAGCKIYGSAEDVKNQLVEAVQKYLEDKNS
;
A
#
# COMPACT_ATOMS: atom_id res chain seq x y z
N MET A 1 -27.00 -4.70 21.22
CA MET A 1 -25.89 -5.25 20.42
C MET A 1 -25.52 -4.18 19.38
N GLN A 2 -24.39 -3.49 19.54
CA GLN A 2 -23.96 -2.47 18.60
C GLN A 2 -23.51 -3.12 17.29
N LYS A 3 -23.90 -2.52 16.19
CA LYS A 3 -23.59 -3.01 14.84
C LYS A 3 -22.62 -2.04 14.17
N CYS A 4 -21.45 -2.51 13.79
CA CYS A 4 -20.39 -1.70 13.21
C CYS A 4 -20.12 -2.07 11.76
N ILE A 5 -19.82 -1.08 10.94
CA ILE A 5 -19.27 -1.26 9.60
C ILE A 5 -17.83 -0.72 9.59
N TYR A 6 -16.95 -1.44 8.93
CA TYR A 6 -15.58 -1.03 8.70
C TYR A 6 -15.40 -0.76 7.19
N THR A 7 -14.93 0.42 6.83
CA THR A 7 -14.77 0.82 5.44
C THR A 7 -13.30 0.93 5.04
N HIS A 8 -13.04 0.72 3.77
CA HIS A 8 -11.69 0.71 3.20
C HIS A 8 -11.66 1.31 1.78
N THR A 9 -10.48 1.79 1.36
CA THR A 9 -10.28 2.55 0.14
C THR A 9 -9.94 1.77 -1.11
N SER A 10 -10.23 2.40 -2.25
CA SER A 10 -9.70 2.08 -3.56
C SER A 10 -8.76 3.18 -4.04
N GLU A 11 -7.78 2.85 -4.73
CA GLU A 11 -6.83 3.56 -5.59
C GLU A 11 -5.38 3.60 -5.11
N SER A 12 -4.54 3.30 -6.07
CA SER A 12 -3.09 3.54 -6.13
C SER A 12 -2.24 3.03 -4.97
N GLY A 13 -2.19 1.72 -4.78
CA GLY A 13 -1.02 1.10 -4.15
C GLY A 13 -1.02 0.95 -2.63
N ARG A 14 -2.14 1.17 -1.96
CA ARG A 14 -2.26 0.91 -0.52
C ARG A 14 -2.97 -0.43 -0.31
N ARG A 15 -2.17 -1.46 -0.13
CA ARG A 15 -2.57 -2.87 -0.31
C ARG A 15 -3.06 -3.58 0.94
N TYR A 16 -2.85 -2.97 2.11
CA TYR A 16 -2.74 -3.78 3.31
C TYR A 16 -3.76 -3.42 4.37
N ASN A 17 -4.60 -2.46 4.07
CA ASN A 17 -5.56 -1.86 4.97
C ASN A 17 -6.68 -2.84 5.39
N LYS A 18 -6.99 -3.80 4.51
CA LYS A 18 -8.00 -4.83 4.74
C LYS A 18 -7.68 -5.72 5.96
N LEU A 19 -6.40 -5.86 6.27
CA LEU A 19 -5.92 -6.64 7.40
C LEU A 19 -6.30 -6.02 8.74
N CYS A 20 -6.19 -4.69 8.83
CA CYS A 20 -6.62 -3.95 10.01
C CYS A 20 -8.13 -4.10 10.26
N ILE A 21 -8.92 -4.10 9.17
CA ILE A 21 -10.37 -4.25 9.24
C ILE A 21 -10.73 -5.64 9.79
N TRP A 22 -10.09 -6.69 9.27
CA TRP A 22 -10.35 -8.05 9.73
C TRP A 22 -9.95 -8.25 11.19
N SER A 23 -8.79 -7.75 11.61
CA SER A 23 -8.38 -7.86 13.01
C SER A 23 -9.36 -7.17 13.95
N LEU A 24 -9.87 -5.99 13.60
CA LEU A 24 -10.93 -5.31 14.36
C LEU A 24 -12.21 -6.13 14.39
N SER A 25 -12.61 -6.67 13.25
CA SER A 25 -13.83 -7.47 13.12
C SER A 25 -13.76 -8.74 13.96
N TYR A 26 -12.64 -9.46 13.94
CA TYR A 26 -12.43 -10.65 14.78
C TYR A 26 -12.52 -10.30 16.26
N THR A 27 -11.82 -9.26 16.69
CA THR A 27 -11.86 -8.79 18.08
C THR A 27 -13.28 -8.51 18.55
N GLN A 28 -14.13 -7.91 17.71
CA GLN A 28 -15.52 -7.62 18.06
C GLN A 28 -16.42 -8.85 18.00
N THR A 29 -16.27 -9.70 17.01
CA THR A 29 -17.10 -10.91 16.85
C THR A 29 -16.93 -11.85 18.05
N THR A 30 -15.71 -12.03 18.50
CA THR A 30 -15.45 -12.85 19.70
C THR A 30 -16.06 -12.24 20.96
N ARG A 31 -16.39 -10.95 20.96
CA ARG A 31 -16.97 -10.20 22.09
C ARG A 31 -18.45 -9.82 21.85
N GLN A 32 -19.17 -10.52 20.97
CA GLN A 32 -20.62 -10.36 20.68
C GLN A 32 -21.00 -9.08 19.91
N UNK A 33 -20.20 -8.43 19.18
CA UNK A 33 -20.51 -7.50 18.46
C UNK A 33 -20.73 -7.98 17.19
N ARG A 34 -21.70 -7.61 16.70
CA ARG A 34 -21.91 -7.91 15.27
C ARG A 34 -21.11 -6.92 14.44
N SER A 35 -20.31 -7.38 13.54
CA SER A 35 -19.53 -6.54 12.66
C SER A 35 -19.69 -6.96 11.19
N LYS A 36 -19.55 -5.99 10.28
CA LYS A 36 -19.58 -6.19 8.83
C LYS A 36 -18.41 -5.45 8.23
N VAL A 37 -17.67 -6.12 7.34
CA VAL A 37 -16.54 -5.51 6.63
C VAL A 37 -16.99 -5.08 5.24
N LEU A 38 -16.75 -3.81 4.91
CA LEU A 38 -17.03 -3.27 3.58
C LEU A 38 -15.73 -2.80 2.93
N CYS A 39 -15.54 -3.21 1.69
CA CYS A 39 -14.42 -2.78 0.85
C CYS A 39 -14.96 -2.32 -0.50
N SER A 40 -14.50 -1.17 -0.98
CA SER A 40 -14.86 -0.69 -2.31
C SER A 40 -14.22 -1.54 -3.42
N ASP A 41 -13.10 -2.19 -3.12
CA ASP A 41 -12.35 -3.00 -4.08
C ASP A 41 -12.39 -4.49 -3.77
N GLU A 42 -12.19 -5.29 -4.82
CA GLU A 42 -12.03 -6.73 -4.68
C GLU A 42 -10.77 -7.07 -3.85
N ILE A 43 -10.92 -7.98 -2.91
CA ILE A 43 -9.83 -8.45 -2.07
C ILE A 43 -8.94 -9.38 -2.90
N PRO A 44 -7.64 -9.08 -3.04
CA PRO A 44 -6.74 -9.97 -3.78
C PRO A 44 -6.71 -11.39 -3.20
N SER A 45 -6.66 -12.39 -4.08
CA SER A 45 -6.72 -13.82 -3.71
C SER A 45 -5.66 -14.25 -2.70
N ARG A 46 -4.49 -13.60 -2.68
CA ARG A 46 -3.43 -13.92 -1.71
C ARG A 46 -3.85 -13.69 -0.25
N TYR A 47 -4.95 -12.94 0.00
CA TYR A 47 -5.50 -12.71 1.34
C TYR A 47 -6.71 -13.60 1.65
N SER A 48 -7.05 -14.56 0.77
CA SER A 48 -8.24 -15.42 0.95
C SER A 48 -8.20 -16.19 2.27
N PHE A 49 -7.02 -16.60 2.72
CA PHE A 49 -6.84 -17.34 3.97
C PHE A 49 -7.35 -16.57 5.20
N LEU A 50 -7.34 -15.24 5.15
CA LEU A 50 -7.89 -14.40 6.21
C LEU A 50 -9.41 -14.26 6.07
N LYS A 51 -9.89 -14.12 4.84
CA LYS A 51 -11.32 -13.97 4.56
C LYS A 51 -12.13 -15.20 4.96
N GLU A 52 -11.57 -16.39 4.78
CA GLU A 52 -12.23 -17.67 5.07
C GLU A 52 -12.66 -17.81 6.55
N LYS A 53 -12.00 -17.06 7.43
CA LYS A 53 -12.29 -17.06 8.87
C LYS A 53 -13.43 -16.10 9.25
N TYR A 54 -13.86 -15.24 8.33
CA TYR A 54 -14.83 -14.19 8.60
C TYR A 54 -16.20 -14.54 8.00
N THR A 55 -17.25 -14.39 8.79
CA THR A 55 -18.64 -14.58 8.34
C THR A 55 -19.32 -13.21 8.18
N ASP A 56 -19.70 -12.89 6.97
CA ASP A 56 -20.38 -11.64 6.68
C ASP A 56 -21.89 -11.76 7.01
N GLU A 57 -22.42 -10.74 7.70
CA GLU A 57 -23.82 -10.64 8.02
C GLU A 57 -24.39 -9.33 7.46
N ASP A 58 -25.56 -9.39 6.88
CA ASP A 58 -26.21 -8.19 6.34
C ASP A 58 -27.04 -7.51 7.43
N PHE A 59 -26.75 -6.21 7.68
CA PHE A 59 -27.51 -5.40 8.62
C PHE A 59 -27.22 -3.91 8.37
N GLU A 60 -28.09 -3.04 8.85
CA GLU A 60 -27.83 -1.59 8.86
C GLU A 60 -26.94 -1.25 10.07
N PRO A 61 -25.82 -0.57 9.84
CA PRO A 61 -24.87 -0.26 10.92
C PRO A 61 -25.34 0.89 11.81
N GLU A 62 -25.07 0.75 13.09
CA GLU A 62 -25.26 1.82 14.08
C GLU A 62 -23.97 2.66 14.23
N TYR A 63 -22.82 2.06 13.92
CA TYR A 63 -21.51 2.68 14.07
C TYR A 63 -20.65 2.36 12.87
N ILE A 64 -19.95 3.35 12.36
CA ILE A 64 -19.07 3.19 11.18
C ILE A 64 -17.65 3.56 11.57
N ILE A 65 -16.74 2.63 11.35
CA ILE A 65 -15.31 2.80 11.62
C ILE A 65 -14.56 2.69 10.29
N SER A 66 -13.84 3.73 9.92
CA SER A 66 -12.90 3.65 8.81
C SER A 66 -11.51 3.30 9.35
N VAL A 67 -10.80 2.44 8.61
CA VAL A 67 -9.51 1.92 9.06
C VAL A 67 -8.48 2.12 7.94
N ASP A 68 -7.41 2.85 8.26
CA ASP A 68 -6.31 3.11 7.34
C ASP A 68 -6.74 3.92 6.11
N VAL A 69 -7.59 4.92 6.35
CA VAL A 69 -8.19 5.80 5.33
C VAL A 69 -7.81 7.24 5.68
N ALA A 70 -6.80 7.79 4.99
CA ALA A 70 -6.26 9.11 5.29
C ALA A 70 -7.17 10.27 4.86
N ASP A 71 -8.04 10.02 3.87
CA ASP A 71 -8.90 11.07 3.30
C ASP A 71 -10.22 10.44 2.86
N ARG A 72 -11.30 11.18 3.05
CA ARG A 72 -12.66 10.76 2.69
C ARG A 72 -12.78 10.28 1.24
N GLN A 73 -12.09 10.94 0.30
CA GLN A 73 -12.11 10.55 -1.11
C GLN A 73 -11.62 9.11 -1.34
N LEU A 74 -10.83 8.59 -0.39
CA LEU A 74 -10.33 7.23 -0.46
C LEU A 74 -11.38 6.18 -0.10
N LEU A 75 -12.54 6.56 0.40
CA LEU A 75 -13.67 5.63 0.62
C LEU A 75 -14.24 5.09 -0.70
N GLY A 76 -13.95 5.75 -1.81
CA GLY A 76 -14.42 5.30 -3.13
C GLY A 76 -15.95 5.27 -3.21
N SER A 77 -16.50 4.18 -3.72
CA SER A 77 -17.96 4.02 -3.86
C SER A 77 -18.70 4.00 -2.50
N LEU A 78 -18.00 3.81 -1.39
CA LEU A 78 -18.62 3.82 -0.06
C LEU A 78 -18.86 5.25 0.45
N ASP A 79 -18.24 6.25 -0.17
CA ASP A 79 -18.36 7.64 0.29
C ASP A 79 -19.81 8.15 0.24
N GLU A 80 -20.52 7.85 -0.85
CA GLU A 80 -21.93 8.30 -1.02
C GLU A 80 -22.84 7.74 0.08
N LEU A 81 -22.57 6.54 0.56
CA LEU A 81 -23.43 5.86 1.54
C LEU A 81 -23.01 6.16 2.99
N TYR A 82 -21.72 6.30 3.23
CA TYR A 82 -21.18 6.26 4.60
C TYR A 82 -20.25 7.44 4.94
N GLY A 83 -19.77 8.22 3.96
CA GLY A 83 -18.75 9.24 4.18
C GLY A 83 -19.09 10.27 5.27
N ASP A 84 -20.35 10.72 5.32
CA ASP A 84 -20.84 11.67 6.33
C ASP A 84 -21.18 11.02 7.68
N ARG A 85 -21.07 9.71 7.79
CA ARG A 85 -21.48 8.91 8.94
C ARG A 85 -20.32 8.23 9.64
N VAL A 86 -19.08 8.51 9.24
CA VAL A 86 -17.90 7.86 9.85
C VAL A 86 -17.70 8.38 11.27
N ASN A 87 -17.97 7.53 12.25
CA ASN A 87 -17.88 7.88 13.67
C ASN A 87 -16.45 7.85 14.19
N LEU A 88 -15.62 6.95 13.65
CA LEU A 88 -14.23 6.81 14.08
C LEU A 88 -13.34 6.45 12.90
N CYS A 89 -12.22 7.17 12.76
CA CYS A 89 -11.15 6.81 11.83
C CYS A 89 -9.95 6.33 12.64
N ILE A 90 -9.46 5.12 12.38
CA ILE A 90 -8.22 4.59 12.96
C ILE A 90 -7.17 4.60 11.85
N ASP A 91 -6.09 5.39 12.01
CA ASP A 91 -5.15 5.62 10.91
C ASP A 91 -3.73 5.86 11.41
N HIS A 92 -2.74 5.69 10.48
CA HIS A 92 -1.34 5.97 10.74
C HIS A 92 -0.73 6.96 9.73
N HIS A 93 -1.49 7.45 8.79
CA HIS A 93 -1.00 8.37 7.76
C HIS A 93 -0.87 9.79 8.29
N ILE A 94 0.32 10.37 8.20
CA ILE A 94 0.57 11.76 8.58
C ILE A 94 -0.30 12.76 7.78
N SER A 95 -0.78 12.33 6.62
CA SER A 95 -1.65 13.12 5.73
C SER A 95 -3.14 13.00 6.05
N ASN A 96 -3.50 12.38 7.17
CA ASN A 96 -4.91 12.22 7.55
C ASN A 96 -5.61 13.58 7.65
N THR A 97 -6.76 13.72 6.98
CA THR A 97 -7.49 14.99 6.87
C THR A 97 -8.46 15.26 8.04
N GLY A 98 -8.62 14.30 8.94
CA GLY A 98 -9.52 14.43 10.10
C GLY A 98 -11.00 14.45 9.71
N TYR A 99 -11.38 13.73 8.68
CA TYR A 99 -12.74 13.77 8.11
C TYR A 99 -13.82 13.07 8.96
N ALA A 100 -13.42 12.16 9.86
CA ALA A 100 -14.34 11.41 10.71
C ALA A 100 -14.72 12.21 11.97
N GLU A 101 -15.84 11.83 12.60
CA GLU A 101 -16.28 12.45 13.87
C GLU A 101 -15.20 12.37 14.95
N ASN A 102 -14.52 11.24 15.04
CA ASN A 102 -13.38 10.99 15.94
C ASN A 102 -12.23 10.39 15.15
N VAL A 103 -10.98 10.68 15.53
CA VAL A 103 -9.80 10.16 14.86
C VAL A 103 -8.80 9.62 15.90
N TYR A 104 -8.43 8.35 15.74
CA TYR A 104 -7.30 7.75 16.45
C TYR A 104 -6.14 7.69 15.45
N LEU A 105 -5.18 8.60 15.60
CA LEU A 105 -4.07 8.75 14.65
C LEU A 105 -2.73 8.51 15.35
N CYS A 106 -1.97 7.53 14.87
CA CYS A 106 -0.60 7.30 15.32
C CYS A 106 0.34 7.32 14.09
N ALA A 107 0.77 8.50 13.69
CA ALA A 107 1.57 8.72 12.47
C ALA A 107 2.97 8.10 12.52
N GLY A 108 3.42 7.65 13.70
CA GLY A 108 4.72 6.96 13.84
C GLY A 108 4.66 5.44 13.69
N ALA A 109 3.46 4.87 13.53
CA ALA A 109 3.31 3.42 13.34
C ALA A 109 3.70 3.02 11.92
N ALA A 110 4.45 1.94 11.76
CA ALA A 110 4.87 1.43 10.46
C ALA A 110 3.70 0.84 9.67
N ALA A 111 2.67 0.37 10.40
CA ALA A 111 1.45 -0.20 9.84
C ALA A 111 0.27 0.19 10.73
N ASN A 112 -0.89 0.45 10.14
CA ASN A 112 -2.07 0.71 10.97
C ASN A 112 -2.47 -0.51 11.82
N CYS A 113 -2.05 -1.70 11.43
CA CYS A 113 -2.24 -2.92 12.23
C CYS A 113 -1.56 -2.84 13.61
N GLU A 114 -0.50 -2.04 13.77
CA GLU A 114 0.08 -1.76 15.10
C GLU A 114 -0.91 -1.02 16.00
N ASN A 115 -1.70 -0.12 15.43
CA ASN A 115 -2.75 0.61 16.16
C ASN A 115 -3.83 -0.37 16.64
N ILE A 116 -4.23 -1.30 15.76
CA ILE A 116 -5.21 -2.34 16.12
C ILE A 116 -4.66 -3.22 17.26
N TYR A 117 -3.37 -3.58 17.20
CA TYR A 117 -2.73 -4.32 18.28
C TYR A 117 -2.82 -3.55 19.60
N ARG A 118 -2.43 -2.26 19.60
CA ARG A 118 -2.46 -1.42 20.82
C ARG A 118 -3.89 -1.31 21.39
N ILE A 119 -4.87 -1.11 20.53
CA ILE A 119 -6.30 -1.04 20.90
C ILE A 119 -6.75 -2.37 21.52
N SER A 120 -6.39 -3.51 20.89
CA SER A 120 -6.75 -4.83 21.41
C SER A 120 -6.16 -5.07 22.81
N MET A 121 -4.89 -4.77 22.98
CA MET A 121 -4.21 -4.95 24.28
C MET A 121 -4.79 -4.03 25.35
N GLU A 122 -5.09 -2.77 25.01
CA GLU A 122 -5.66 -1.79 25.96
C GLU A 122 -7.08 -2.16 26.40
N LEU A 123 -7.92 -2.61 25.45
CA LEU A 123 -9.32 -2.91 25.74
C LEU A 123 -9.53 -4.30 26.34
N PHE A 124 -8.73 -5.29 25.94
CA PHE A 124 -9.00 -6.69 26.26
C PHE A 124 -7.84 -7.38 26.99
N GLY A 125 -6.65 -6.82 26.95
CA GLY A 125 -5.45 -7.42 27.56
C GLY A 125 -4.90 -8.60 26.76
N ASP A 126 -5.49 -8.90 25.61
CA ASP A 126 -5.09 -10.05 24.79
C ASP A 126 -5.35 -9.79 23.29
N CYS A 127 -4.81 -10.69 22.48
CA CYS A 127 -5.01 -10.74 21.04
C CYS A 127 -5.10 -12.22 20.65
N ASP A 128 -6.26 -12.65 20.16
CA ASP A 128 -6.43 -14.06 19.76
C ASP A 128 -5.61 -14.40 18.49
N ASP A 129 -5.46 -15.70 18.21
CA ASP A 129 -4.62 -16.19 17.11
C ASP A 129 -5.06 -15.63 15.73
N ASP A 130 -6.37 -15.52 15.48
CA ASP A 130 -6.88 -15.01 14.19
C ASP A 130 -6.60 -13.51 14.04
N THR A 131 -6.84 -12.74 15.09
CA THR A 131 -6.50 -11.32 15.14
C THR A 131 -4.98 -11.12 14.98
N ALA A 132 -4.18 -11.91 15.67
CA ALA A 132 -2.72 -11.86 15.61
C ALA A 132 -2.20 -12.16 14.20
N GLU A 133 -2.80 -13.15 13.51
CA GLU A 133 -2.44 -13.49 12.13
C GLU A 133 -2.71 -12.32 11.18
N CYS A 134 -3.85 -11.65 11.33
CA CYS A 134 -4.19 -10.44 10.54
C CYS A 134 -3.21 -9.31 10.83
N ILE A 135 -2.94 -9.01 12.10
CA ILE A 135 -2.04 -7.93 12.52
C ILE A 135 -0.61 -8.20 11.99
N TYR A 136 -0.10 -9.41 12.19
CA TYR A 136 1.24 -9.77 11.73
C TYR A 136 1.35 -9.64 10.19
N THR A 137 0.33 -10.10 9.47
CA THR A 137 0.29 -9.98 8.00
C THR A 137 0.34 -8.50 7.58
N GLY A 138 -0.42 -7.63 8.27
CA GLY A 138 -0.42 -6.19 7.99
C GLY A 138 0.94 -5.55 8.26
N ILE A 139 1.57 -5.88 9.37
CA ILE A 139 2.90 -5.38 9.72
C ILE A 139 3.92 -5.78 8.64
N VAL A 140 3.94 -7.07 8.26
CA VAL A 140 4.87 -7.59 7.25
C VAL A 140 4.69 -6.88 5.90
N THR A 141 3.44 -6.65 5.52
CA THR A 141 3.17 -6.07 4.20
C THR A 141 3.46 -4.57 4.15
N ASP A 142 3.04 -3.78 5.15
CA ASP A 142 3.25 -2.32 5.18
C ASP A 142 4.70 -1.94 5.40
N SER A 143 5.42 -2.69 6.25
CA SER A 143 6.84 -2.47 6.48
C SER A 143 7.74 -3.05 5.39
N GLY A 144 7.17 -3.73 4.38
CA GLY A 144 7.92 -4.44 3.36
C GLY A 144 8.81 -5.52 3.97
N CYS A 145 8.28 -6.26 4.92
CA CYS A 145 9.02 -7.25 5.73
C CYS A 145 10.15 -6.56 6.51
N PHE A 146 9.81 -5.50 7.21
CA PHE A 146 10.71 -4.74 8.10
C PHE A 146 11.87 -4.02 7.38
N ARG A 147 11.76 -3.83 6.04
CA ARG A 147 12.81 -3.21 5.23
C ARG A 147 12.62 -1.71 5.02
N TYR A 148 11.40 -1.19 5.19
CA TYR A 148 11.12 0.21 4.91
C TYR A 148 11.49 1.09 6.10
N SER A 149 11.79 2.35 5.83
CA SER A 149 12.24 3.34 6.83
C SER A 149 11.19 3.67 7.90
N CYS A 150 9.93 3.31 7.67
CA CYS A 150 8.88 3.43 8.70
C CYS A 150 9.03 2.40 9.82
N THR A 151 9.76 1.30 9.60
CA THR A 151 10.01 0.26 10.60
C THR A 151 10.77 0.84 11.79
N ASN A 152 10.30 0.56 12.99
CA ASN A 152 10.92 1.08 14.22
C ASN A 152 10.95 -0.01 15.31
N ALA A 153 11.45 0.35 16.50
CA ALA A 153 11.58 -0.61 17.60
C ALA A 153 10.23 -1.17 18.06
N ASP A 154 9.18 -0.34 18.04
CA ASP A 154 7.82 -0.79 18.41
C ASP A 154 7.27 -1.81 17.40
N THR A 155 7.53 -1.60 16.11
CA THR A 155 7.15 -2.56 15.05
C THR A 155 7.72 -3.96 15.36
N HIS A 156 9.02 -4.01 15.68
CA HIS A 156 9.69 -5.28 16.03
C HIS A 156 9.18 -5.85 17.35
N ARG A 157 8.93 -5.00 18.34
CA ARG A 157 8.41 -5.44 19.65
C ARG A 157 7.03 -6.09 19.47
N ILE A 158 6.12 -5.43 18.76
CA ILE A 158 4.77 -5.98 18.51
C ILE A 158 4.86 -7.29 17.74
N ALA A 159 5.68 -7.36 16.68
CA ALA A 159 5.88 -8.60 15.93
C ALA A 159 6.41 -9.72 16.83
N SER A 160 7.37 -9.43 17.70
CA SER A 160 7.90 -10.40 18.66
C SER A 160 6.83 -10.90 19.63
N GLU A 161 6.01 -9.99 20.17
CA GLU A 161 4.93 -10.34 21.09
C GLU A 161 3.87 -11.24 20.43
N LEU A 162 3.50 -10.92 19.17
CA LEU A 162 2.59 -11.75 18.39
C LEU A 162 3.15 -13.15 18.15
N MET A 163 4.44 -13.26 17.80
CA MET A 163 5.10 -14.56 17.60
C MET A 163 5.24 -15.37 18.87
N GLN A 164 5.43 -14.70 20.01
CA GLN A 164 5.61 -15.37 21.31
C GLN A 164 4.29 -15.86 21.90
N ASN A 165 3.24 -15.08 21.77
CA ASN A 165 1.98 -15.28 22.49
C ASN A 165 0.91 -16.01 21.67
N ASN A 166 1.05 -16.08 20.34
CA ASN A 166 0.03 -16.60 19.43
C ASN A 166 0.58 -17.69 18.52
N LYS A 167 -0.33 -18.57 18.08
CA LYS A 167 0.01 -19.68 17.17
C LYS A 167 -0.13 -19.23 15.71
N ILE A 168 0.74 -18.32 15.28
CA ILE A 168 0.73 -17.83 13.89
C ILE A 168 1.87 -18.49 13.08
N ASN A 169 1.60 -18.78 11.82
CA ASN A 169 2.61 -19.32 10.92
C ASN A 169 3.35 -18.18 10.20
N TYR A 170 4.16 -17.44 10.94
CA TYR A 170 4.84 -16.25 10.47
C TYR A 170 5.72 -16.52 9.23
N ALA A 171 6.36 -17.68 9.15
CA ALA A 171 7.20 -18.03 8.01
C ALA A 171 6.36 -18.20 6.73
N TRP A 172 5.22 -18.88 6.86
CA TRP A 172 4.28 -19.06 5.75
C TRP A 172 3.71 -17.70 5.31
N ILE A 173 3.29 -16.85 6.28
CA ILE A 173 2.75 -15.49 5.98
C ILE A 173 3.78 -14.69 5.18
N THR A 174 5.02 -14.63 5.68
CA THR A 174 6.10 -13.88 5.02
C THR A 174 6.31 -14.40 3.60
N ARG A 175 6.38 -15.71 3.44
CA ARG A 175 6.54 -16.32 2.12
C ARG A 175 5.38 -15.95 1.19
N GLN A 176 4.14 -16.09 1.64
CA GLN A 176 2.95 -15.78 0.81
C GLN A 176 2.89 -14.30 0.40
N MET A 177 3.19 -13.39 1.34
CA MET A 177 3.03 -11.96 1.09
C MET A 177 4.18 -11.35 0.31
N ILE A 178 5.41 -11.86 0.49
CA ILE A 178 6.62 -11.20 -0.01
C ILE A 178 7.28 -11.97 -1.16
N GLU A 179 7.30 -13.31 -1.08
CA GLU A 179 8.10 -14.13 -2.03
C GLU A 179 7.28 -14.70 -3.19
N ILE A 180 6.05 -15.16 -2.90
CA ILE A 180 5.24 -15.82 -3.93
C ILE A 180 4.76 -14.82 -4.97
N LYS A 181 5.06 -15.12 -6.22
CA LYS A 181 4.65 -14.33 -7.39
C LYS A 181 3.95 -15.24 -8.40
N SER A 182 3.04 -14.72 -9.16
CA SER A 182 2.46 -15.44 -10.29
C SER A 182 3.54 -15.66 -11.37
N LYS A 183 3.33 -16.65 -12.23
CA LYS A 183 4.22 -16.90 -13.37
C LYS A 183 4.29 -15.64 -14.27
N GLY A 184 3.15 -15.03 -14.57
CA GLY A 184 3.11 -13.80 -15.38
C GLY A 184 3.88 -12.65 -14.71
N ARG A 185 3.81 -12.54 -13.38
CA ARG A 185 4.61 -11.52 -12.67
C ARG A 185 6.13 -11.77 -12.81
N ILE A 186 6.56 -13.01 -12.75
CA ILE A 186 7.98 -13.35 -12.93
C ILE A 186 8.44 -13.02 -14.36
N GLU A 187 7.63 -13.39 -15.35
CA GLU A 187 7.91 -13.09 -16.76
C GLU A 187 7.96 -11.57 -17.00
N LEU A 188 7.05 -10.82 -16.40
CA LEU A 188 7.05 -9.36 -16.49
C LEU A 188 8.33 -8.76 -15.88
N GLU A 189 8.75 -9.22 -14.70
CA GLU A 189 9.99 -8.73 -14.07
C GLU A 189 11.21 -9.05 -14.96
N TYR A 190 11.26 -10.22 -15.57
CA TYR A 190 12.32 -10.58 -16.52
C TYR A 190 12.35 -9.58 -17.70
N GLU A 191 11.18 -9.31 -18.33
CA GLU A 191 11.11 -8.38 -19.45
C GLU A 191 11.46 -6.95 -19.02
N ILE A 192 11.09 -6.55 -17.82
CA ILE A 192 11.43 -5.24 -17.25
C ILE A 192 12.97 -5.09 -17.15
N PHE A 193 13.64 -6.05 -16.49
CA PHE A 193 15.10 -5.98 -16.35
C PHE A 193 15.82 -6.05 -17.70
N LYS A 194 15.30 -6.82 -18.62
CA LYS A 194 15.87 -6.96 -19.98
C LYS A 194 15.72 -5.67 -20.80
N ARG A 195 14.63 -4.93 -20.64
CA ARG A 195 14.30 -3.72 -21.40
C ARG A 195 14.57 -2.42 -20.63
N ALA A 196 15.11 -2.52 -19.44
CA ALA A 196 15.45 -1.34 -18.64
C ALA A 196 16.50 -0.51 -19.38
N GLU A 197 16.30 0.80 -19.39
CA GLU A 197 17.26 1.74 -19.95
C GLU A 197 17.90 2.53 -18.81
N TYR A 198 19.21 2.75 -18.94
CA TYR A 198 20.00 3.41 -17.89
C TYR A 198 20.56 4.72 -18.44
N PHE A 199 20.54 5.75 -17.62
CA PHE A 199 20.93 7.12 -17.95
C PHE A 199 21.74 7.73 -16.81
N LEU A 200 22.44 8.83 -17.08
CA LEU A 200 23.15 9.65 -16.08
C LEU A 200 24.17 8.77 -15.31
N ASP A 201 25.06 8.11 -16.06
CA ASP A 201 26.07 7.19 -15.53
C ASP A 201 25.41 6.09 -14.66
N ASP A 202 24.32 5.51 -15.18
CA ASP A 202 23.53 4.41 -14.59
C ASP A 202 22.83 4.76 -13.26
N THR A 203 22.81 6.04 -12.86
CA THR A 203 22.13 6.44 -11.63
C THR A 203 20.61 6.60 -11.80
N CYS A 204 20.13 6.71 -13.05
CA CYS A 204 18.70 6.78 -13.36
C CYS A 204 18.29 5.60 -14.23
N ALA A 205 17.35 4.78 -13.75
CA ALA A 205 16.82 3.65 -14.52
C ALA A 205 15.37 3.92 -14.92
N VAL A 206 15.05 3.72 -16.19
CA VAL A 206 13.70 3.91 -16.75
C VAL A 206 13.18 2.59 -17.30
N ILE A 207 11.96 2.25 -16.93
CA ILE A 207 11.22 1.10 -17.48
C ILE A 207 9.89 1.58 -18.06
N CYS A 208 9.51 1.01 -19.20
CA CYS A 208 8.23 1.29 -19.84
C CYS A 208 7.38 0.00 -19.89
N VAL A 209 6.23 0.02 -19.25
CA VAL A 209 5.26 -1.09 -19.27
C VAL A 209 4.11 -0.65 -20.17
N THR A 210 4.12 -1.18 -21.40
CA THR A 210 3.09 -0.88 -22.40
C THR A 210 1.86 -1.76 -22.22
N LEU A 211 0.73 -1.33 -22.77
CA LEU A 211 -0.49 -2.15 -22.81
C LEU A 211 -0.25 -3.44 -23.61
N ASP A 212 0.51 -3.35 -24.69
CA ASP A 212 0.85 -4.53 -25.51
C ASP A 212 1.65 -5.56 -24.70
N LEU A 213 2.66 -5.12 -23.96
CA LEU A 213 3.46 -6.03 -23.11
C LEU A 213 2.58 -6.70 -22.03
N MET A 214 1.67 -5.95 -21.42
CA MET A 214 0.74 -6.50 -20.43
C MET A 214 -0.16 -7.57 -21.05
N ASN A 215 -0.69 -7.30 -22.25
CA ASN A 215 -1.56 -8.23 -22.97
C ASN A 215 -0.80 -9.50 -23.39
N GLU A 216 0.40 -9.33 -23.94
CA GLU A 216 1.28 -10.43 -24.36
C GLU A 216 1.57 -11.40 -23.22
N LEU A 217 1.83 -10.87 -22.03
CA LEU A 217 2.17 -11.66 -20.84
C LEU A 217 0.95 -12.10 -20.03
N GLY A 218 -0.25 -11.63 -20.39
CA GLY A 218 -1.47 -11.92 -19.65
C GLY A 218 -1.47 -11.35 -18.23
N VAL A 219 -0.74 -10.24 -18.02
CA VAL A 219 -0.55 -9.65 -16.69
C VAL A 219 -1.68 -8.63 -16.41
N LYS A 220 -2.32 -8.79 -15.25
CA LYS A 220 -3.38 -7.88 -14.82
C LYS A 220 -2.78 -6.65 -14.12
N SER A 221 -3.53 -5.54 -14.14
CA SER A 221 -3.11 -4.28 -13.49
C SER A 221 -2.72 -4.46 -12.01
N GLN A 222 -3.39 -5.37 -11.30
CA GLN A 222 -3.10 -5.69 -9.91
C GLN A 222 -1.70 -6.30 -9.72
N GLU A 223 -1.21 -7.02 -10.73
CA GLU A 223 0.12 -7.65 -10.68
C GLU A 223 1.26 -6.65 -10.92
N LEU A 224 0.94 -5.43 -11.37
CA LEU A 224 1.93 -4.35 -11.52
C LEU A 224 2.32 -3.70 -10.19
N GLU A 225 1.77 -4.17 -9.11
CA GLU A 225 2.12 -3.67 -7.78
C GLU A 225 3.61 -3.90 -7.47
N GLY A 226 4.25 -2.91 -6.84
CA GLY A 226 5.65 -2.99 -6.45
C GLY A 226 6.67 -2.80 -7.59
N ILE A 227 6.20 -2.79 -8.84
CA ILE A 227 7.08 -2.61 -10.00
C ILE A 227 7.81 -1.26 -9.97
N ALA A 228 7.16 -0.20 -9.41
CA ALA A 228 7.71 1.16 -9.44
C ALA A 228 9.10 1.29 -8.80
N GLY A 229 9.43 0.41 -7.84
CA GLY A 229 10.72 0.44 -7.18
C GLY A 229 11.65 -0.71 -7.57
N ILE A 230 11.29 -1.53 -8.57
CA ILE A 230 12.05 -2.74 -8.87
C ILE A 230 13.48 -2.41 -9.31
N MET A 231 13.67 -1.30 -10.03
CA MET A 231 14.99 -0.88 -10.50
C MET A 231 15.91 -0.38 -9.38
N LEU A 232 15.37 -0.06 -8.21
CA LEU A 232 16.22 0.27 -7.04
C LEU A 232 16.95 -0.97 -6.48
N GLN A 233 16.67 -2.16 -7.00
CA GLN A 233 17.42 -3.37 -6.68
C GLN A 233 18.75 -3.46 -7.46
N VAL A 234 18.93 -2.61 -8.46
CA VAL A 234 20.17 -2.54 -9.25
C VAL A 234 21.16 -1.60 -8.54
N GLU A 235 22.35 -2.07 -8.29
CA GLU A 235 23.41 -1.31 -7.62
C GLU A 235 23.69 0.00 -8.38
N GLY A 236 23.78 1.12 -7.67
CA GLY A 236 24.08 2.43 -8.25
C GLY A 236 22.85 3.25 -8.64
N VAL A 237 21.69 2.62 -8.82
CA VAL A 237 20.47 3.34 -9.22
C VAL A 237 19.95 4.19 -8.05
N LYS A 238 19.86 5.51 -8.27
CA LYS A 238 19.38 6.51 -7.33
C LYS A 238 17.97 7.00 -7.64
N ALA A 239 17.55 6.86 -8.91
CA ALA A 239 16.18 7.21 -9.34
C ALA A 239 15.63 6.11 -10.25
N ALA A 240 14.55 5.49 -9.84
CA ALA A 240 13.82 4.49 -10.64
C ALA A 240 12.54 5.15 -11.20
N VAL A 241 12.42 5.18 -12.51
CA VAL A 241 11.27 5.75 -13.22
C VAL A 241 10.50 4.62 -13.88
N THR A 242 9.23 4.49 -13.54
CA THR A 242 8.32 3.52 -14.16
C THR A 242 7.25 4.28 -14.94
N MET A 243 7.20 4.05 -16.24
CA MET A 243 6.20 4.57 -17.16
C MET A 243 5.20 3.46 -17.43
N LYS A 244 3.94 3.62 -17.00
CA LYS A 244 2.85 2.67 -17.29
C LYS A 244 1.90 3.30 -18.29
N GLU A 245 1.84 2.71 -19.47
CA GLU A 245 0.90 3.14 -20.50
C GLU A 245 -0.54 2.91 -20.04
N LYS A 246 -1.41 3.86 -20.34
CA LYS A 246 -2.84 3.83 -20.04
C LYS A 246 -3.67 4.12 -21.28
N GLU A 247 -4.86 3.55 -21.33
CA GLU A 247 -5.86 3.91 -22.35
C GLU A 247 -6.06 5.43 -22.32
N GLY A 248 -6.22 6.02 -23.49
CA GLY A 248 -6.33 7.48 -23.62
C GLY A 248 -5.01 8.20 -23.92
N GLY A 249 -3.95 7.44 -24.26
CA GLY A 249 -2.71 7.99 -24.81
C GLY A 249 -1.85 8.76 -23.81
N PHE A 250 -1.78 8.27 -22.57
CA PHE A 250 -0.91 8.87 -21.56
C PHE A 250 -0.17 7.79 -20.77
N PHE A 251 0.87 8.22 -20.07
CA PHE A 251 1.62 7.38 -19.14
C PHE A 251 1.36 7.81 -17.70
N LYS A 252 1.03 6.86 -16.86
CA LYS A 252 1.07 7.04 -15.40
C LYS A 252 2.51 6.78 -14.97
N ILE A 253 3.15 7.84 -14.48
CA ILE A 253 4.54 7.81 -14.05
C ILE A 253 4.58 7.51 -12.56
N SER A 254 5.50 6.63 -12.17
CA SER A 254 5.82 6.38 -10.76
C SER A 254 7.33 6.48 -10.60
N MET A 255 7.78 7.35 -9.73
CA MET A 255 9.21 7.53 -9.43
C MET A 255 9.51 7.07 -8.02
N ARG A 256 10.66 6.46 -7.85
CA ARG A 256 11.14 5.99 -6.55
C ARG A 256 12.63 6.33 -6.39
N SER A 257 13.03 6.63 -5.15
CA SER A 257 14.43 6.86 -4.80
C SER A 257 14.69 6.34 -3.39
N PRO A 258 15.89 5.81 -3.09
CA PRO A 258 16.19 5.37 -1.72
C PRO A 258 16.37 6.55 -0.73
N ASN A 259 16.90 7.70 -1.13
CA ASN A 259 16.97 8.96 -0.35
C ASN A 259 17.74 10.05 -1.11
N ASP A 260 18.38 9.69 -2.19
CA ASP A 260 19.33 10.60 -2.88
C ASP A 260 18.62 11.66 -3.73
N VAL A 261 17.39 11.34 -4.19
CA VAL A 261 16.64 12.18 -5.15
C VAL A 261 15.24 12.45 -4.59
N ASN A 262 14.87 13.71 -4.44
CA ASN A 262 13.50 14.08 -4.07
C ASN A 262 12.58 13.97 -5.29
N VAL A 263 12.05 12.77 -5.51
CA VAL A 263 11.19 12.50 -6.66
C VAL A 263 9.86 13.26 -6.62
N SER A 264 9.46 13.77 -5.45
CA SER A 264 8.27 14.61 -5.33
C SER A 264 8.47 15.96 -6.02
N GLU A 265 9.65 16.58 -5.84
CA GLU A 265 9.99 17.84 -6.53
C GLU A 265 9.97 17.65 -8.05
N ILE A 266 10.54 16.54 -8.54
CA ILE A 266 10.55 16.23 -9.96
C ILE A 266 9.11 16.05 -10.49
N CYS A 267 8.30 15.23 -9.82
CA CYS A 267 6.93 14.98 -10.26
C CYS A 267 6.04 16.24 -10.23
N LYS A 268 6.31 17.19 -9.32
CA LYS A 268 5.59 18.48 -9.27
C LYS A 268 5.76 19.29 -10.55
N THR A 269 6.91 19.20 -11.23
CA THR A 269 7.11 19.93 -12.51
C THR A 269 6.17 19.44 -13.61
N PHE A 270 5.62 18.24 -13.45
CA PHE A 270 4.63 17.63 -14.37
C PHE A 270 3.20 17.64 -13.79
N GLY A 271 2.94 18.50 -12.78
CA GLY A 271 1.62 18.60 -12.17
C GLY A 271 1.25 17.43 -11.26
N GLY A 272 2.25 16.64 -10.86
CA GLY A 272 2.08 15.51 -9.95
C GLY A 272 2.53 15.81 -8.51
N GLY A 273 2.90 14.75 -7.78
CA GLY A 273 3.38 14.91 -6.40
C GLY A 273 3.52 13.60 -5.66
N GLY A 274 3.76 13.68 -4.37
CA GLY A 274 3.96 12.52 -3.51
C GLY A 274 4.93 12.83 -2.36
N HIS A 275 5.56 11.78 -1.87
CA HIS A 275 6.60 11.88 -0.84
C HIS A 275 7.99 12.01 -1.46
N VAL A 276 8.97 12.40 -0.66
CA VAL A 276 10.38 12.55 -1.08
C VAL A 276 10.86 11.33 -1.87
N ASN A 277 10.60 10.13 -1.38
CA ASN A 277 11.10 8.88 -1.94
C ASN A 277 10.10 8.15 -2.86
N ALA A 278 8.87 8.66 -3.01
CA ALA A 278 7.81 7.97 -3.76
C ALA A 278 6.79 8.98 -4.29
N ALA A 279 6.83 9.26 -5.57
CA ALA A 279 5.95 10.25 -6.19
C ALA A 279 5.45 9.75 -7.55
N GLY A 280 4.48 10.46 -8.11
CA GLY A 280 3.95 10.13 -9.42
C GLY A 280 3.29 11.32 -10.11
N CYS A 281 3.15 11.20 -11.43
CA CYS A 281 2.49 12.19 -12.26
C CYS A 281 1.87 11.51 -13.48
N LYS A 282 1.22 12.30 -14.31
CA LYS A 282 0.60 11.86 -15.56
C LYS A 282 1.18 12.69 -16.70
N ILE A 283 1.68 12.03 -17.74
CA ILE A 283 2.26 12.73 -18.88
C ILE A 283 1.67 12.16 -20.18
N TYR A 284 1.28 13.04 -21.09
CA TYR A 284 0.79 12.70 -22.43
C TYR A 284 1.95 12.77 -23.43
N GLY A 285 1.98 11.88 -24.41
CA GLY A 285 3.00 11.89 -25.47
C GLY A 285 3.42 10.49 -25.87
N SER A 286 4.38 10.41 -26.78
CA SER A 286 4.99 9.13 -27.15
C SER A 286 5.87 8.61 -26.00
N ALA A 287 6.10 7.32 -25.96
CA ALA A 287 6.96 6.71 -24.93
C ALA A 287 8.36 7.36 -24.91
N GLU A 288 8.91 7.63 -26.09
CA GLU A 288 10.23 8.22 -26.24
C GLU A 288 10.26 9.68 -25.71
N ASP A 289 9.26 10.50 -26.09
CA ASP A 289 9.20 11.89 -25.63
C ASP A 289 9.02 11.98 -24.11
N VAL A 290 8.14 11.14 -23.56
CA VAL A 290 7.88 11.10 -22.11
C VAL A 290 9.14 10.66 -21.35
N LYS A 291 9.84 9.65 -21.86
CA LYS A 291 11.11 9.17 -21.28
C LYS A 291 12.14 10.30 -21.24
N ASN A 292 12.35 10.96 -22.37
CA ASN A 292 13.34 12.04 -22.48
C ASN A 292 13.05 13.18 -21.52
N GLN A 293 11.78 13.64 -21.43
CA GLN A 293 11.37 14.67 -20.48
C GLN A 293 11.69 14.26 -19.02
N LEU A 294 11.46 13.00 -18.67
CA LEU A 294 11.70 12.51 -17.31
C LEU A 294 13.18 12.43 -16.98
N VAL A 295 14.01 11.94 -17.93
CA VAL A 295 15.47 11.88 -17.76
C VAL A 295 16.04 13.30 -17.62
N GLU A 296 15.63 14.25 -18.46
CA GLU A 296 16.05 15.66 -18.37
C GLU A 296 15.68 16.27 -17.01
N ALA A 297 14.49 15.97 -16.51
CA ALA A 297 14.04 16.49 -15.20
C ALA A 297 14.87 15.92 -14.05
N VAL A 298 15.25 14.62 -14.10
CA VAL A 298 16.14 14.00 -13.13
C VAL A 298 17.54 14.63 -13.22
N GLN A 299 18.07 14.79 -14.42
CA GLN A 299 19.39 15.41 -14.65
C GLN A 299 19.44 16.81 -14.06
N LYS A 300 18.46 17.64 -14.41
CA LYS A 300 18.38 19.02 -13.91
C LYS A 300 18.36 19.06 -12.37
N TYR A 301 17.54 18.20 -11.77
CA TYR A 301 17.47 18.10 -10.30
C TYR A 301 18.84 17.80 -9.69
N LEU A 302 19.57 16.84 -10.27
CA LEU A 302 20.91 16.45 -9.78
C LEU A 302 21.93 17.56 -9.96
N GLU A 303 21.89 18.30 -11.05
CA GLU A 303 22.77 19.46 -11.32
C GLU A 303 22.51 20.58 -10.32
N ASP A 304 21.25 20.93 -10.10
CA ASP A 304 20.85 22.00 -9.15
C ASP A 304 21.27 21.69 -7.70
N LYS A 305 21.32 20.42 -7.32
CA LYS A 305 21.73 20.00 -5.96
C LYS A 305 23.26 19.96 -5.79
N ASN A 306 24.01 19.85 -6.90
CA ASN A 306 25.48 19.84 -6.85
C ASN A 306 26.10 21.24 -7.02
N SER A 307 25.28 22.25 -7.28
CA SER A 307 25.66 23.67 -7.41
C SER A 307 25.50 24.42 -6.08
#